data_03cbdb0adfa316b201781b5d98bc7558
#
_entry.id   03cbdb0adfa316b201781b5d98bc7558
#
_cell.length_a   1.000
_cell.length_b   1.000
_cell.length_c   1.000
_cell.angle_alpha   90.00
_cell.angle_beta   90.00
_cell.angle_gamma   90.00
#
_symmetry.space_group_name_H-M   'P 1'
#
loop_
_entity.id
_entity.type
_entity.pdbx_description
1 polymer ?
#
loop_
_entity_poly.entity_id
_entity_poly.type
_entity_poly.pdbx_seq_one_letter_code
_entity_poly.pdbx_strand_id
1 'polypeptide(L)'
;THHRSSAASDVYKRQSLPFLEAIRQYRHDHGRENSLFVHLTLIVETTEMKTKPTQHSVGKLREIGIQPDILICRTSNSLSDHLRRKISLFTNVQEDAVVDGLDVESVYEAPLMFQQQGLDNTIANYLKMWTRRPMLQPWIELVNRLKNPKDAVDIAFVGKYVQQRDSYESLNEALMH
;
A
#
# COMPACT_ATOMS: atom_id res chain seq x y z
N THR A 1 -10.40 -10.14 -26.54
CA THR A 1 -9.40 -9.29 -25.82
C THR A 1 -9.08 -9.77 -24.39
N HIS A 2 -9.81 -10.78 -23.83
CA HIS A 2 -9.59 -11.28 -22.46
C HIS A 2 -8.45 -12.32 -22.32
N HIS A 3 -7.99 -12.96 -23.39
CA HIS A 3 -6.95 -13.99 -23.32
C HIS A 3 -5.52 -13.47 -23.14
N ARG A 4 -5.22 -12.20 -23.48
CA ARG A 4 -3.87 -11.63 -23.31
C ARG A 4 -3.54 -11.26 -21.86
N SER A 5 -4.55 -10.95 -21.05
CA SER A 5 -4.33 -10.56 -19.65
C SER A 5 -3.98 -11.75 -18.74
N SER A 6 -4.51 -12.96 -19.05
CA SER A 6 -4.23 -14.16 -18.26
C SER A 6 -2.80 -14.68 -18.45
N ALA A 7 -2.30 -14.70 -19.69
CA ALA A 7 -0.94 -15.17 -19.97
C ALA A 7 0.13 -14.25 -19.40
N ALA A 8 -0.03 -12.92 -19.52
CA ALA A 8 0.85 -11.95 -18.90
C ALA A 8 0.84 -12.05 -17.35
N SER A 9 -0.35 -12.23 -16.76
CA SER A 9 -0.52 -12.45 -15.33
C SER A 9 0.17 -13.73 -14.85
N ASP A 10 0.11 -14.82 -15.63
CA ASP A 10 0.73 -16.10 -15.27
C ASP A 10 2.26 -16.07 -15.39
N VAL A 11 2.80 -15.38 -16.39
CA VAL A 11 4.27 -15.14 -16.52
C VAL A 11 4.74 -14.30 -15.34
N TYR A 12 4.05 -13.21 -15.00
CA TYR A 12 4.39 -12.36 -13.87
C TYR A 12 4.35 -13.11 -12.53
N LYS A 13 3.36 -13.95 -12.32
CA LYS A 13 3.25 -14.81 -11.13
C LYS A 13 4.41 -15.79 -11.02
N ARG A 14 4.81 -16.43 -12.12
CA ARG A 14 5.96 -17.38 -12.12
C ARG A 14 7.28 -16.67 -11.80
N GLN A 15 7.48 -15.43 -12.28
CA GLN A 15 8.68 -14.68 -12.00
C GLN A 15 8.75 -14.17 -10.56
N SER A 16 7.63 -13.93 -9.90
CA SER A 16 7.57 -13.44 -8.51
C SER A 16 7.69 -14.55 -7.46
N LEU A 17 7.40 -15.82 -7.80
CA LEU A 17 7.43 -16.93 -6.85
C LEU A 17 8.76 -17.10 -6.11
N PRO A 18 9.94 -17.03 -6.76
CA PRO A 18 11.22 -17.14 -6.04
C PRO A 18 11.42 -16.02 -5.00
N PHE A 19 10.95 -14.80 -5.29
CA PHE A 19 11.01 -13.69 -4.35
C PHE A 19 10.08 -13.89 -3.16
N LEU A 20 8.87 -14.36 -3.40
CA LEU A 20 7.90 -14.66 -2.34
C LEU A 20 8.40 -15.81 -1.46
N GLU A 21 9.01 -16.82 -2.04
CA GLU A 21 9.63 -17.92 -1.30
C GLU A 21 10.81 -17.42 -0.45
N ALA A 22 11.67 -16.55 -0.98
CA ALA A 22 12.75 -15.94 -0.21
C ALA A 22 12.21 -15.12 0.98
N ILE A 23 11.13 -14.35 0.78
CA ILE A 23 10.45 -13.60 1.84
C ILE A 23 9.90 -14.56 2.92
N ARG A 24 9.27 -15.66 2.51
CA ARG A 24 8.76 -16.68 3.43
C ARG A 24 9.89 -17.31 4.25
N GLN A 25 10.99 -17.70 3.58
CA GLN A 25 12.16 -18.28 4.24
C GLN A 25 12.82 -17.29 5.20
N TYR A 26 12.95 -16.03 4.82
CA TYR A 26 13.49 -14.99 5.69
C TYR A 26 12.75 -14.95 7.05
N ARG A 27 11.41 -14.97 7.03
CA ARG A 27 10.62 -15.02 8.28
C ARG A 27 10.86 -16.32 9.07
N HIS A 28 10.99 -17.44 8.37
CA HIS A 28 11.28 -18.73 9.00
C HIS A 28 12.62 -18.69 9.75
N ASP A 29 13.65 -18.11 9.15
CA ASP A 29 15.01 -18.09 9.69
C ASP A 29 15.19 -17.02 10.79
N HIS A 30 14.49 -15.90 10.72
CA HIS A 30 14.66 -14.75 11.62
C HIS A 30 13.57 -14.59 12.67
N GLY A 31 12.47 -15.35 12.55
CA GLY A 31 11.34 -15.30 13.48
C GLY A 31 10.33 -14.17 13.18
N ARG A 32 9.14 -14.36 13.76
CA ARG A 32 8.03 -13.41 13.61
C ARG A 32 8.28 -12.07 14.31
N GLU A 33 9.08 -12.08 15.35
CA GLU A 33 9.43 -10.90 16.14
C GLU A 33 10.37 -9.93 15.38
N ASN A 34 11.06 -10.43 14.34
CA ASN A 34 12.01 -9.66 13.54
C ASN A 34 11.51 -9.39 12.13
N SER A 35 10.27 -9.77 11.82
CA SER A 35 9.71 -9.60 10.46
C SER A 35 8.22 -9.32 10.51
N LEU A 36 7.77 -8.40 9.67
CA LEU A 36 6.38 -8.00 9.54
C LEU A 36 5.95 -8.07 8.09
N PHE A 37 4.86 -8.77 7.80
CA PHE A 37 4.28 -8.84 6.46
C PHE A 37 3.12 -7.86 6.33
N VAL A 38 3.36 -6.80 5.58
CA VAL A 38 2.34 -5.83 5.18
C VAL A 38 1.89 -6.16 3.77
N HIS A 39 0.62 -6.42 3.57
CA HIS A 39 0.05 -6.72 2.26
C HIS A 39 -0.87 -5.60 1.80
N LEU A 40 -0.55 -5.02 0.64
CA LEU A 40 -1.38 -4.02 -0.01
C LEU A 40 -2.41 -4.72 -0.90
N THR A 41 -3.69 -4.42 -0.71
CA THR A 41 -4.80 -4.96 -1.49
C THR A 41 -5.67 -3.84 -2.06
N LEU A 42 -6.52 -4.17 -3.02
CA LEU A 42 -7.49 -3.25 -3.59
C LEU A 42 -8.90 -3.66 -3.16
N ILE A 43 -9.66 -2.71 -2.62
CA ILE A 43 -11.10 -2.83 -2.47
C ILE A 43 -11.75 -2.37 -3.77
N VAL A 44 -12.47 -3.27 -4.42
CA VAL A 44 -13.20 -2.93 -5.63
C VAL A 44 -14.51 -2.27 -5.25
N GLU A 45 -14.68 -1.02 -5.65
CA GLU A 45 -15.89 -0.24 -5.45
C GLU A 45 -16.76 -0.27 -6.73
N THR A 46 -18.02 -0.63 -6.54
CA THR A 46 -19.06 -0.55 -7.57
C THR A 46 -20.24 0.20 -6.97
N THR A 47 -21.44 -0.37 -6.95
CA THR A 47 -22.57 0.12 -6.12
C THR A 47 -22.33 -0.11 -4.62
N GLU A 48 -21.45 -1.07 -4.30
CA GLU A 48 -21.02 -1.40 -2.93
C GLU A 48 -19.53 -1.85 -2.94
N MET A 49 -18.89 -1.75 -1.79
CA MET A 49 -17.49 -2.20 -1.60
C MET A 49 -17.42 -3.73 -1.58
N LYS A 50 -16.57 -4.30 -2.44
CA LYS A 50 -16.37 -5.74 -2.56
C LYS A 50 -15.08 -6.19 -1.89
N THR A 51 -15.19 -6.99 -0.85
CA THR A 51 -14.05 -7.53 -0.09
C THR A 51 -13.49 -8.85 -0.65
N LYS A 52 -14.19 -9.51 -1.57
CA LYS A 52 -13.75 -10.79 -2.17
C LYS A 52 -12.38 -10.71 -2.85
N PRO A 53 -12.03 -9.68 -3.63
CA PRO A 53 -10.69 -9.57 -4.24
C PRO A 53 -9.58 -9.57 -3.18
N THR A 54 -9.75 -8.84 -2.09
CA THR A 54 -8.83 -8.82 -0.94
C THR A 54 -8.69 -10.20 -0.31
N GLN A 55 -9.81 -10.89 -0.06
CA GLN A 55 -9.80 -12.26 0.50
C GLN A 55 -9.06 -13.23 -0.41
N HIS A 56 -9.28 -13.17 -1.72
CA HIS A 56 -8.57 -14.00 -2.71
C HIS A 56 -7.07 -13.67 -2.76
N SER A 57 -6.71 -12.40 -2.70
CA SER A 57 -5.31 -11.97 -2.68
C SER A 57 -4.56 -12.54 -1.48
N VAL A 58 -5.15 -12.44 -0.29
CA VAL A 58 -4.58 -13.03 0.93
C VAL A 58 -4.56 -14.57 0.84
N GLY A 59 -5.62 -15.18 0.30
CA GLY A 59 -5.65 -16.62 0.05
C GLY A 59 -4.46 -17.10 -0.78
N LYS A 60 -4.10 -16.36 -1.83
CA LYS A 60 -2.93 -16.69 -2.67
C LYS A 60 -1.60 -16.58 -1.94
N LEU A 61 -1.43 -15.61 -1.05
CA LEU A 61 -0.24 -15.54 -0.20
C LEU A 61 -0.16 -16.72 0.78
N ARG A 62 -1.30 -17.14 1.34
CA ARG A 62 -1.37 -18.29 2.24
C ARG A 62 -1.02 -19.60 1.55
N GLU A 63 -1.41 -19.78 0.28
CA GLU A 63 -1.02 -20.94 -0.54
C GLU A 63 0.50 -21.09 -0.64
N ILE A 64 1.24 -19.96 -0.55
CA ILE A 64 2.71 -19.91 -0.57
C ILE A 64 3.30 -19.99 0.87
N GLY A 65 2.46 -20.00 1.89
CA GLY A 65 2.89 -20.01 3.29
C GLY A 65 3.14 -18.63 3.91
N ILE A 66 2.66 -17.55 3.28
CA ILE A 66 2.77 -16.18 3.80
C ILE A 66 1.43 -15.75 4.38
N GLN A 67 1.37 -15.51 5.70
CA GLN A 67 0.24 -14.89 6.37
C GLN A 67 0.56 -13.42 6.62
N PRO A 68 -0.18 -12.47 6.04
CA PRO A 68 -0.03 -11.05 6.36
C PRO A 68 -0.33 -10.77 7.83
N ASP A 69 0.43 -9.85 8.41
CA ASP A 69 0.20 -9.33 9.77
C ASP A 69 -0.63 -8.05 9.71
N ILE A 70 -0.43 -7.24 8.67
CA ILE A 70 -1.17 -6.01 8.40
C ILE A 70 -1.71 -6.03 6.96
N LEU A 71 -2.92 -5.54 6.78
CA LEU A 71 -3.52 -5.28 5.47
C LEU A 71 -3.69 -3.77 5.29
N ILE A 72 -3.15 -3.26 4.18
CA ILE A 72 -3.48 -1.92 3.69
C ILE A 72 -4.46 -2.11 2.55
N CYS A 73 -5.69 -1.68 2.76
CA CYS A 73 -6.77 -1.81 1.80
C CYS A 73 -6.91 -0.51 1.00
N ARG A 74 -6.37 -0.48 -0.22
CA ARG A 74 -6.54 0.68 -1.10
C ARG A 74 -8.01 0.83 -1.48
N THR A 75 -8.56 2.02 -1.25
CA THR A 75 -9.98 2.34 -1.40
C THR A 75 -10.17 3.85 -1.53
N SER A 76 -11.21 4.29 -2.24
CA SER A 76 -11.53 5.72 -2.35
C SER A 76 -12.30 6.24 -1.13
N ASN A 77 -12.95 5.36 -0.37
CA ASN A 77 -13.74 5.70 0.82
C ASN A 77 -13.33 4.83 2.01
N SER A 78 -13.45 5.36 3.22
CA SER A 78 -13.12 4.61 4.45
C SER A 78 -13.98 3.37 4.60
N LEU A 79 -13.37 2.27 5.04
CA LEU A 79 -14.04 1.02 5.34
C LEU A 79 -14.93 1.20 6.57
N SER A 80 -16.20 0.77 6.46
CA SER A 80 -17.05 0.66 7.63
C SER A 80 -16.54 -0.42 8.59
N ASP A 81 -16.87 -0.32 9.88
CA ASP A 81 -16.50 -1.32 10.88
C ASP A 81 -16.99 -2.72 10.51
N HIS A 82 -18.15 -2.82 9.86
CA HIS A 82 -18.67 -4.08 9.37
C HIS A 82 -17.74 -4.70 8.30
N LEU A 83 -17.29 -3.91 7.33
CA LEU A 83 -16.39 -4.38 6.28
C LEU A 83 -15.01 -4.72 6.85
N ARG A 84 -14.51 -3.93 7.78
CA ARG A 84 -13.24 -4.16 8.48
C ARG A 84 -13.26 -5.49 9.24
N ARG A 85 -14.30 -5.74 10.03
CA ARG A 85 -14.52 -7.03 10.70
C ARG A 85 -14.62 -8.20 9.72
N LYS A 86 -15.34 -8.02 8.62
CA LYS A 86 -15.46 -9.03 7.58
C LYS A 86 -14.11 -9.37 6.94
N ILE A 87 -13.30 -8.36 6.60
CA ILE A 87 -11.95 -8.57 6.07
C ILE A 87 -11.10 -9.30 7.11
N SER A 88 -11.04 -8.81 8.34
CA SER A 88 -10.34 -9.42 9.47
C SER A 88 -10.66 -10.92 9.60
N LEU A 89 -11.95 -11.26 9.66
CA LEU A 89 -12.42 -12.64 9.79
C LEU A 89 -11.92 -13.56 8.67
N PHE A 90 -12.05 -13.13 7.42
CA PHE A 90 -11.70 -13.97 6.25
C PHE A 90 -10.19 -14.01 5.95
N THR A 91 -9.46 -12.99 6.39
CA THR A 91 -8.02 -12.89 6.14
C THR A 91 -7.17 -13.32 7.32
N ASN A 92 -7.78 -13.57 8.49
CA ASN A 92 -7.09 -13.87 9.74
C ASN A 92 -6.04 -12.81 10.11
N VAL A 93 -6.39 -11.54 9.89
CA VAL A 93 -5.62 -10.37 10.31
C VAL A 93 -6.42 -9.65 11.39
N GLN A 94 -5.77 -9.14 12.41
CA GLN A 94 -6.46 -8.43 13.50
C GLN A 94 -7.21 -7.21 12.94
N GLU A 95 -8.35 -6.87 13.54
CA GLU A 95 -9.22 -5.81 13.05
C GLU A 95 -8.52 -4.44 13.04
N ASP A 96 -7.69 -4.17 14.04
CA ASP A 96 -6.86 -2.97 14.17
C ASP A 96 -5.66 -2.93 13.20
N ALA A 97 -5.32 -4.07 12.60
CA ALA A 97 -4.29 -4.21 11.58
C ALA A 97 -4.87 -4.17 10.13
N VAL A 98 -6.17 -3.94 9.98
CA VAL A 98 -6.80 -3.67 8.68
C VAL A 98 -6.90 -2.14 8.52
N VAL A 99 -6.04 -1.57 7.69
CA VAL A 99 -5.83 -0.13 7.53
C VAL A 99 -6.38 0.35 6.19
N ASP A 100 -7.01 1.51 6.17
CA ASP A 100 -7.51 2.13 4.95
C ASP A 100 -6.35 2.81 4.21
N GLY A 101 -6.10 2.40 2.98
CA GLY A 101 -5.20 3.09 2.05
C GLY A 101 -6.01 4.01 1.15
N LEU A 102 -6.48 5.13 1.68
CA LEU A 102 -7.29 6.08 0.94
C LEU A 102 -6.52 6.70 -0.23
N ASP A 103 -7.23 6.94 -1.33
CA ASP A 103 -6.68 7.73 -2.42
C ASP A 103 -6.42 9.16 -1.92
N VAL A 104 -5.21 9.65 -2.14
CA VAL A 104 -4.74 10.99 -1.73
C VAL A 104 -4.37 11.81 -2.97
N GLU A 105 -4.43 13.13 -2.86
CA GLU A 105 -4.07 14.02 -3.97
C GLU A 105 -2.56 13.96 -4.27
N SER A 106 -1.76 13.84 -3.21
CA SER A 106 -0.32 13.70 -3.31
C SER A 106 0.16 12.51 -2.49
N VAL A 107 1.10 11.73 -3.04
CA VAL A 107 1.73 10.59 -2.36
C VAL A 107 2.36 11.00 -1.01
N TYR A 108 2.76 12.27 -0.88
CA TYR A 108 3.32 12.83 0.36
C TYR A 108 2.31 12.95 1.51
N GLU A 109 1.01 12.82 1.23
CA GLU A 109 -0.03 12.78 2.27
C GLU A 109 -0.17 11.38 2.90
N ALA A 110 0.22 10.34 2.18
CA ALA A 110 0.04 8.97 2.63
C ALA A 110 0.67 8.69 4.02
N PRO A 111 1.90 9.15 4.35
CA PRO A 111 2.45 8.96 5.69
C PRO A 111 1.61 9.58 6.81
N LEU A 112 1.02 10.76 6.56
CA LEU A 112 0.16 11.46 7.53
C LEU A 112 -1.15 10.69 7.72
N MET A 113 -1.75 10.22 6.64
CA MET A 113 -2.97 9.41 6.65
C MET A 113 -2.75 8.10 7.43
N PHE A 114 -1.65 7.40 7.20
CA PHE A 114 -1.35 6.16 7.92
C PHE A 114 -1.03 6.40 9.39
N GLN A 115 -0.34 7.48 9.72
CA GLN A 115 -0.08 7.85 11.11
C GLN A 115 -1.37 8.18 11.86
N GLN A 116 -2.33 8.88 11.23
CA GLN A 116 -3.63 9.17 11.82
C GLN A 116 -4.42 7.91 12.16
N GLN A 117 -4.24 6.84 11.39
CA GLN A 117 -4.84 5.53 11.65
C GLN A 117 -4.02 4.67 12.64
N GLY A 118 -2.87 5.15 13.10
CA GLY A 118 -2.02 4.45 14.06
C GLY A 118 -1.19 3.30 13.50
N LEU A 119 -0.98 3.27 12.17
CA LEU A 119 -0.19 2.21 11.52
C LEU A 119 1.24 2.15 12.04
N ASP A 120 1.86 3.29 12.32
CA ASP A 120 3.19 3.42 12.92
C ASP A 120 3.26 2.73 14.29
N ASN A 121 2.28 2.97 15.15
CA ASN A 121 2.17 2.31 16.46
C ASN A 121 1.93 0.80 16.33
N THR A 122 1.06 0.41 15.40
CA THR A 122 0.79 -1.01 15.12
C THR A 122 2.07 -1.73 14.69
N ILE A 123 2.85 -1.16 13.77
CA ILE A 123 4.15 -1.72 13.34
C ILE A 123 5.14 -1.78 14.51
N ALA A 124 5.28 -0.70 15.28
CA ALA A 124 6.19 -0.65 16.42
C ALA A 124 5.85 -1.72 17.47
N ASN A 125 4.56 -1.93 17.75
CA ASN A 125 4.08 -2.95 18.68
C ASN A 125 4.38 -4.38 18.19
N TYR A 126 4.13 -4.66 16.91
CA TYR A 126 4.44 -5.97 16.31
C TYR A 126 5.92 -6.30 16.39
N LEU A 127 6.79 -5.34 16.09
CA LEU A 127 8.24 -5.50 16.11
C LEU A 127 8.84 -5.28 17.50
N LYS A 128 8.01 -5.05 18.53
CA LYS A 128 8.44 -4.76 19.92
C LYS A 128 9.48 -3.64 20.01
N MET A 129 9.35 -2.67 19.12
CA MET A 129 10.24 -1.52 19.07
C MET A 129 9.74 -0.44 20.02
N TRP A 130 10.66 0.07 20.85
CA TRP A 130 10.37 1.29 21.58
C TRP A 130 10.61 2.49 20.66
N THR A 131 9.57 3.28 20.41
CA THR A 131 9.63 4.47 19.57
C THR A 131 9.20 5.71 20.35
N ARG A 132 9.81 6.86 20.00
CA ARG A 132 9.30 8.16 20.46
C ARG A 132 8.10 8.55 19.58
N ARG A 133 7.30 9.50 20.08
CA ARG A 133 6.24 10.11 19.25
C ARG A 133 6.87 10.67 17.97
N PRO A 134 6.32 10.39 16.80
CA PRO A 134 6.86 10.89 15.55
C PRO A 134 6.73 12.42 15.51
N MET A 135 7.82 13.10 15.10
CA MET A 135 7.80 14.54 14.86
C MET A 135 7.46 14.79 13.39
N LEU A 136 6.18 14.84 13.07
CA LEU A 136 5.70 14.99 11.69
C LEU A 136 5.51 16.44 11.25
N GLN A 137 5.81 17.43 12.11
CA GLN A 137 5.61 18.83 11.78
C GLN A 137 6.33 19.26 10.49
N PRO A 138 7.62 18.92 10.26
CA PRO A 138 8.29 19.25 8.99
C PRO A 138 7.63 18.61 7.77
N TRP A 139 7.07 17.39 7.94
CA TRP A 139 6.36 16.69 6.88
C TRP A 139 5.01 17.34 6.56
N ILE A 140 4.26 17.76 7.60
CA ILE A 140 3.01 18.52 7.45
C ILE A 140 3.28 19.84 6.69
N GLU A 141 4.35 20.53 7.04
CA GLU A 141 4.74 21.77 6.35
C GLU A 141 5.09 21.52 4.87
N LEU A 142 5.78 20.41 4.56
CA LEU A 142 6.06 20.01 3.18
C LEU A 142 4.76 19.80 2.39
N VAL A 143 3.84 19.00 2.92
CA VAL A 143 2.54 18.74 2.29
C VAL A 143 1.74 20.03 2.08
N ASN A 144 1.75 20.93 3.08
CA ASN A 144 1.07 22.22 2.97
C ASN A 144 1.68 23.12 1.87
N ARG A 145 3.00 23.09 1.68
CA ARG A 145 3.66 23.84 0.60
C ARG A 145 3.30 23.28 -0.77
N LEU A 146 3.25 21.94 -0.90
CA LEU A 146 2.84 21.28 -2.14
C LEU A 146 1.39 21.61 -2.52
N LYS A 147 0.49 21.66 -1.54
CA LYS A 147 -0.92 22.01 -1.77
C LYS A 147 -1.15 23.50 -2.05
N ASN A 148 -0.32 24.35 -1.49
CA ASN A 148 -0.45 25.81 -1.57
C ASN A 148 0.84 26.44 -2.10
N PRO A 149 1.20 26.20 -3.39
CA PRO A 149 2.39 26.80 -3.98
C PRO A 149 2.25 28.34 -4.01
N LYS A 150 3.33 29.06 -3.73
CA LYS A 150 3.34 30.53 -3.76
C LYS A 150 3.46 31.08 -5.16
N ASP A 151 4.23 30.39 -6.00
CA ASP A 151 4.55 30.76 -7.37
C ASP A 151 4.49 29.54 -8.28
N ALA A 152 4.41 29.77 -9.58
CA ALA A 152 4.43 28.74 -10.61
C ALA A 152 5.57 28.98 -11.59
N VAL A 153 6.20 27.90 -12.04
CA VAL A 153 7.23 27.91 -13.08
C VAL A 153 6.82 26.97 -14.18
N ASP A 154 6.88 27.46 -15.41
CA ASP A 154 6.61 26.63 -16.59
C ASP A 154 7.89 25.89 -17.02
N ILE A 155 7.83 24.57 -17.05
CA ILE A 155 8.92 23.71 -17.51
C ILE A 155 8.47 22.96 -18.76
N ALA A 156 9.20 23.15 -19.87
CA ALA A 156 8.92 22.46 -21.11
C ALA A 156 9.64 21.10 -21.16
N PHE A 157 8.90 20.02 -21.31
CA PHE A 157 9.42 18.70 -21.63
C PHE A 157 9.50 18.52 -23.15
N VAL A 158 10.72 18.29 -23.65
CA VAL A 158 10.97 17.97 -25.04
C VAL A 158 11.49 16.54 -25.13
N GLY A 159 10.69 15.64 -25.66
CA GLY A 159 11.03 14.22 -25.73
C GLY A 159 10.08 13.41 -26.60
N LYS A 160 10.35 12.10 -26.68
CA LYS A 160 9.47 11.13 -27.33
C LYS A 160 8.41 10.65 -26.33
N TYR A 161 7.18 10.44 -26.78
CA TYR A 161 6.07 9.93 -25.95
C TYR A 161 5.65 10.86 -24.81
N VAL A 162 5.83 12.17 -24.93
CA VAL A 162 5.45 13.18 -23.92
C VAL A 162 3.96 13.21 -23.59
N GLN A 163 3.12 12.63 -24.42
CA GLN A 163 1.67 12.50 -24.17
C GLN A 163 1.35 11.33 -23.22
N GLN A 164 2.29 10.41 -22.99
CA GLN A 164 2.13 9.30 -22.06
C GLN A 164 2.68 9.72 -20.70
N ARG A 165 1.79 10.03 -19.77
CA ARG A 165 2.13 10.54 -18.44
C ARG A 165 3.11 9.63 -17.70
N ASP A 166 2.89 8.31 -17.77
CA ASP A 166 3.71 7.30 -17.10
C ASP A 166 5.17 7.25 -17.58
N SER A 167 5.43 7.73 -18.83
CA SER A 167 6.79 7.70 -19.39
C SER A 167 7.77 8.64 -18.69
N TYR A 168 7.27 9.66 -18.02
CA TYR A 168 8.07 10.71 -17.37
C TYR A 168 7.66 10.93 -15.90
N GLU A 169 6.98 9.99 -15.30
CA GLU A 169 6.47 10.12 -13.92
C GLU A 169 7.59 10.44 -12.93
N SER A 170 8.70 9.67 -12.97
CA SER A 170 9.85 9.92 -12.08
C SER A 170 10.48 11.30 -12.28
N LEU A 171 10.46 11.84 -13.51
CA LEU A 171 10.97 13.18 -13.79
C LEU A 171 10.01 14.25 -13.27
N ASN A 172 8.69 14.04 -13.45
CA ASN A 172 7.68 14.93 -12.89
C ASN A 172 7.77 14.97 -11.36
N GLU A 173 7.89 13.84 -10.71
CA GLU A 173 8.06 13.75 -9.26
C GLU A 173 9.35 14.44 -8.80
N ALA A 174 10.46 14.26 -9.49
CA ALA A 174 11.73 14.91 -9.17
C ALA A 174 11.68 16.44 -9.30
N LEU A 175 10.82 16.98 -10.16
CA LEU A 175 10.63 18.43 -10.32
C LEU A 175 9.67 19.01 -9.26
N MET A 176 8.84 18.19 -8.65
CA MET A 176 7.97 18.60 -7.54
C MET A 176 8.69 18.62 -6.17
N HIS A 177 9.85 17.98 -6.07
CA HIS A 177 10.72 17.97 -4.88
C HIS A 177 11.46 19.27 -4.72
#